data_16ebe45112665935b9b956434f1e5f88
#
_entry.id   16ebe45112665935b9b956434f1e5f88
#
_cell.length_a   1.000
_cell.length_b   1.000
_cell.length_c   1.000
_cell.angle_alpha   90.00
_cell.angle_beta   90.00
_cell.angle_gamma   90.00
#
_symmetry.space_group_name_H-M   'P 1'
#
loop_
_entity.id
_entity.type
_entity.pdbx_description
1 polymer ?
#
loop_
_entity_poly.entity_id
_entity_poly.type
_entity_poly.pdbx_seq_one_letter_code
_entity_poly.pdbx_strand_id
1 'polypeptide(L)'
;MLDDPTQTVAGEILVTGSAGTVVVFNSHIWHGGTMNRRAKPRGAMHMAFVRRDWPQQLNQKIYLRPETDKRLSPEARYLMDV
;
A
#
# COMPACT_ATOMS: atom_id res chain seq x y z
N MET A 1 -5.03 -6.43 19.54
CA MET A 1 -3.88 -7.02 18.80
C MET A 1 -3.81 -8.50 19.17
N LEU A 2 -3.51 -9.36 18.22
CA LEU A 2 -3.33 -10.78 18.49
C LEU A 2 -1.98 -11.02 19.20
N ASP A 3 -1.95 -11.95 20.16
CA ASP A 3 -0.69 -12.35 20.80
C ASP A 3 0.25 -13.04 19.82
N ASP A 4 -0.31 -13.79 18.88
CA ASP A 4 0.42 -14.43 17.77
C ASP A 4 -0.10 -13.84 16.44
N PRO A 5 0.72 -13.04 15.74
CA PRO A 5 0.30 -12.42 14.48
C PRO A 5 0.11 -13.42 13.32
N THR A 6 0.55 -14.66 13.48
CA THR A 6 0.34 -15.72 12.48
C THR A 6 -0.94 -16.50 12.69
N GLN A 7 -1.64 -16.24 13.80
CA GLN A 7 -2.88 -16.91 14.14
C GLN A 7 -3.99 -16.56 13.16
N THR A 8 -4.69 -17.59 12.68
CA THR A 8 -5.92 -17.40 11.89
C THR A 8 -7.06 -16.94 12.77
N VAL A 9 -7.91 -16.08 12.22
CA VAL A 9 -9.06 -15.50 12.91
C VAL A 9 -10.34 -15.92 12.19
N ALA A 10 -11.38 -16.21 12.95
CA ALA A 10 -12.69 -16.53 12.37
C ALA A 10 -13.18 -15.37 11.49
N GLY A 11 -13.63 -15.69 10.27
CA GLY A 11 -14.05 -14.69 9.30
C GLY A 11 -12.91 -14.08 8.48
N GLU A 12 -11.69 -14.55 8.66
CA GLU A 12 -10.55 -14.13 7.83
C GLU A 12 -10.79 -14.44 6.37
N ILE A 13 -10.48 -13.48 5.51
CA ILE A 13 -10.58 -13.62 4.06
C ILE A 13 -9.18 -13.48 3.47
N LEU A 14 -8.77 -14.49 2.70
CA LEU A 14 -7.52 -14.41 1.94
C LEU A 14 -7.79 -13.71 0.60
N VAL A 15 -7.23 -12.53 0.42
CA VAL A 15 -7.35 -11.78 -0.83
C VAL A 15 -6.29 -12.27 -1.81
N THR A 16 -6.73 -12.80 -2.95
CA THR A 16 -5.87 -13.29 -4.01
C THR A 16 -6.22 -12.62 -5.34
N GLY A 17 -5.29 -12.66 -6.28
CA GLY A 17 -5.51 -12.12 -7.61
C GLY A 17 -4.31 -12.31 -8.52
N SER A 18 -4.54 -12.13 -9.81
CA SER A 18 -3.48 -12.10 -10.82
C SER A 18 -2.75 -10.75 -10.82
N ALA A 19 -1.63 -10.69 -11.54
CA ALA A 19 -0.92 -9.43 -11.74
C ALA A 19 -1.85 -8.37 -12.34
N GLY A 20 -1.76 -7.15 -11.84
CA GLY A 20 -2.64 -6.05 -12.23
C GLY A 20 -3.91 -5.92 -11.39
N THR A 21 -4.19 -6.85 -10.49
CA THR A 21 -5.33 -6.74 -9.57
C THR A 21 -5.13 -5.54 -8.63
N VAL A 22 -6.20 -4.77 -8.46
CA VAL A 22 -6.26 -3.63 -7.52
C VAL A 22 -7.23 -3.98 -6.41
N VAL A 23 -6.80 -3.78 -5.18
CA VAL A 23 -7.63 -3.97 -3.99
C VAL A 23 -7.75 -2.63 -3.26
N VAL A 24 -8.96 -2.22 -2.98
CA VAL A 24 -9.24 -1.02 -2.19
C VAL A 24 -9.92 -1.44 -0.89
N PHE A 25 -9.39 -0.99 0.23
CA PHE A 25 -9.96 -1.32 1.52
C PHE A 25 -9.76 -0.19 2.53
N ASN A 26 -10.59 -0.19 3.55
CA ASN A 26 -10.41 0.71 4.68
C ASN A 26 -9.29 0.17 5.57
N SER A 27 -8.23 0.96 5.76
CA SER A 27 -7.07 0.55 6.53
C SER A 27 -7.33 0.33 8.03
N HIS A 28 -8.51 0.70 8.53
CA HIS A 28 -8.90 0.45 9.92
C HIS A 28 -9.38 -0.98 10.17
N ILE A 29 -9.70 -1.75 9.13
CA ILE A 29 -10.00 -3.17 9.30
C ILE A 29 -8.74 -3.94 9.68
N TRP A 30 -8.92 -5.04 10.40
CA TRP A 30 -7.79 -5.93 10.66
C TRP A 30 -7.30 -6.53 9.36
N HIS A 31 -6.02 -6.36 9.09
CA HIS A 31 -5.37 -6.86 7.90
C HIS A 31 -3.91 -7.19 8.18
N GLY A 32 -3.33 -8.01 7.34
CA GLY A 32 -1.93 -8.39 7.46
C GLY A 32 -1.39 -8.98 6.18
N GLY A 33 -0.08 -9.15 6.13
CA GLY A 33 0.60 -9.83 5.04
C GLY A 33 0.70 -11.33 5.28
N THR A 34 0.76 -12.08 4.20
CA THR A 34 1.00 -13.51 4.22
C THR A 34 2.37 -13.84 3.65
N MET A 35 2.96 -14.92 4.12
CA MET A 35 4.22 -15.40 3.56
C MET A 35 4.01 -15.88 2.11
N ASN A 36 4.91 -15.49 1.22
CA ASN A 36 4.96 -16.05 -0.12
C ASN A 36 5.58 -17.45 -0.06
N ARG A 37 4.77 -18.47 -0.30
CA ARG A 37 5.19 -19.88 -0.31
C ARG A 37 5.49 -20.41 -1.71
N ARG A 38 5.43 -19.54 -2.73
CA ARG A 38 5.73 -19.92 -4.12
C ARG A 38 7.20 -19.68 -4.44
N ALA A 39 7.69 -20.35 -5.49
CA ALA A 39 9.07 -20.19 -5.97
C ALA A 39 9.33 -18.82 -6.59
N LYS A 40 8.29 -18.15 -7.11
CA LYS A 40 8.43 -16.84 -7.76
C LYS A 40 8.20 -15.70 -6.77
N PRO A 41 8.96 -14.61 -6.87
CA PRO A 41 8.71 -13.40 -6.09
C PRO A 41 7.32 -12.83 -6.38
N ARG A 42 6.74 -12.17 -5.38
CA ARG A 42 5.49 -11.42 -5.50
C ARG A 42 5.77 -9.96 -5.14
N GLY A 43 5.47 -9.07 -6.05
CA GLY A 43 5.51 -7.63 -5.81
C GLY A 43 4.11 -7.10 -5.51
N ALA A 44 4.02 -6.18 -4.57
CA ALA A 44 2.81 -5.44 -4.29
C ALA A 44 3.16 -3.97 -4.03
N MET A 45 2.30 -3.07 -4.50
CA MET A 45 2.41 -1.65 -4.23
C MET A 45 1.33 -1.26 -3.23
N HIS A 46 1.72 -0.67 -2.12
CA HIS A 46 0.81 -0.13 -1.13
C HIS A 46 0.73 1.38 -1.30
N MET A 47 -0.49 1.87 -1.43
CA MET A 47 -0.77 3.30 -1.50
C MET A 47 -1.80 3.65 -0.44
N ALA A 48 -1.51 4.67 0.37
CA ALA A 48 -2.43 5.18 1.35
C ALA A 48 -2.97 6.54 0.88
N PHE A 49 -4.29 6.65 0.78
CA PHE A 49 -4.97 7.91 0.50
C PHE A 49 -5.51 8.49 1.79
N VAL A 50 -5.13 9.71 2.09
CA VAL A 50 -5.58 10.43 3.28
C VAL A 50 -6.16 11.78 2.86
N ARG A 51 -6.92 12.38 3.74
CA ARG A 51 -7.39 13.76 3.52
C ARG A 51 -6.18 14.68 3.40
N ARG A 52 -6.28 15.67 2.55
CA ARG A 52 -5.18 16.60 2.27
C ARG A 52 -4.71 17.39 3.50
N ASP A 53 -5.60 17.62 4.45
CA ASP A 53 -5.29 18.31 5.70
C ASP A 53 -4.59 17.42 6.75
N TRP A 54 -4.40 16.14 6.45
CA TRP A 54 -3.68 15.19 7.30
C TRP A 54 -2.24 15.03 6.83
N PRO A 55 -1.30 14.83 7.75
CA PRO A 55 0.09 14.60 7.38
C PRO A 55 0.25 13.26 6.65
N GLN A 56 1.12 13.23 5.66
CA GLN A 56 1.53 12.00 5.00
C GLN A 56 2.39 11.15 5.92
N GLN A 57 2.32 9.83 5.77
CA GLN A 57 3.22 8.92 6.50
C GLN A 57 4.68 9.13 6.12
N LEU A 58 4.92 9.49 4.87
CA LEU A 58 6.24 9.76 4.32
C LEU A 58 6.23 11.12 3.62
N ASN A 59 7.21 11.95 3.90
CA ASN A 59 7.34 13.22 3.19
C ASN A 59 7.86 12.96 1.77
N GLN A 60 6.95 12.89 0.82
CA GLN A 60 7.27 12.59 -0.58
C GLN A 60 8.21 13.64 -1.19
N LYS A 61 8.13 14.89 -0.80
CA LYS A 61 9.00 15.96 -1.32
C LYS A 61 10.47 15.70 -1.05
N ILE A 62 10.79 15.14 0.11
CA ILE A 62 12.17 14.87 0.51
C ILE A 62 12.73 13.67 -0.24
N TYR A 63 11.90 12.64 -0.46
CA TYR A 63 12.33 11.36 -1.00
C TYR A 63 12.17 11.24 -2.51
N LEU A 64 11.49 12.20 -3.15
CA LEU A 64 11.28 12.20 -4.58
C LEU A 64 12.59 12.43 -5.32
N ARG A 65 12.97 11.47 -6.14
CA ARG A 65 14.20 11.58 -6.96
C ARG A 65 13.97 12.54 -8.13
N PRO A 66 15.00 13.33 -8.54
CA PRO A 66 14.87 14.25 -9.66
C PRO A 66 14.41 13.59 -10.96
N GLU A 67 14.89 12.37 -11.24
CA GLU A 67 14.50 11.63 -12.44
C GLU A 67 13.03 11.24 -12.42
N THR A 68 12.49 10.91 -11.25
CA THR A 68 11.08 10.59 -11.06
C THR A 68 10.25 11.85 -11.16
N ASP A 69 10.71 12.92 -10.52
CA ASP A 69 10.04 14.22 -10.52
C ASP A 69 9.77 14.74 -11.94
N LYS A 70 10.75 14.62 -12.82
CA LYS A 70 10.63 15.04 -14.22
C LYS A 70 9.55 14.27 -15.00
N ARG A 71 9.19 13.08 -14.57
CA ARG A 71 8.22 12.21 -15.26
C ARG A 71 6.81 12.32 -14.69
N LEU A 72 6.62 13.01 -13.57
CA LEU A 72 5.31 13.13 -12.94
C LEU A 72 4.40 14.05 -13.74
N SER A 73 3.18 13.59 -13.97
CA SER A 73 2.12 14.44 -14.50
C SER A 73 1.64 15.44 -13.43
N PRO A 74 0.97 16.54 -13.84
CA PRO A 74 0.37 17.46 -12.87
C PRO A 74 -0.58 16.77 -11.90
N GLU A 75 -1.37 15.81 -12.36
CA GLU A 75 -2.29 15.02 -11.54
C GLU A 75 -1.54 14.18 -10.51
N ALA A 76 -0.48 13.51 -10.94
CA ALA A 76 0.36 12.72 -10.03
C ALA A 76 1.01 13.59 -8.96
N ARG A 77 1.50 14.77 -9.32
CA ARG A 77 2.03 15.76 -8.37
C ARG A 77 0.97 16.19 -7.36
N TYR A 78 -0.24 16.43 -7.82
CA TYR A 78 -1.36 16.81 -6.96
C TYR A 78 -1.67 15.69 -5.96
N LEU A 79 -1.74 14.43 -6.43
CA LEU A 79 -2.04 13.28 -5.57
C LEU A 79 -0.94 13.03 -4.54
N MET A 80 0.31 13.20 -4.93
CA MET A 80 1.47 12.97 -4.05
C MET A 80 1.79 14.19 -3.17
N ASP A 81 1.16 15.32 -3.40
CA ASP A 81 1.41 16.59 -2.72
C ASP A 81 2.88 17.05 -2.85
N VAL A 82 3.38 17.03 -4.04
CA VAL A 82 4.75 17.43 -4.37
C VAL A 82 4.80 18.58 -5.37
#